data_eb74d893ad86f86ff32493c4e7fc5cf0
#
_entry.id   eb74d893ad86f86ff32493c4e7fc5cf0
#
_cell.length_a   1.000
_cell.length_b   1.000
_cell.length_c   1.000
_cell.angle_alpha   90.00
_cell.angle_beta   90.00
_cell.angle_gamma   90.00
#
_symmetry.space_group_name_H-M   'P 1'
#
loop_
_entity.id
_entity.type
_entity.pdbx_description
1 polymer ?
#
loop_
_entity_poly.entity_id
_entity_poly.type
_entity_poly.pdbx_seq_one_letter_code
_entity_poly.pdbx_strand_id
1 'polypeptide(L)'
;MPGARRDDELWSSGHAPAAPPHPDGRFLLHGCLTEVRGMSKFRLSRRAMLRGAGAIAVALPWLEIMGTERPAHAQPAPARRFLAVYTPGGTVMDRWRPTGTETSFTLGPILAPLAPVQDRLLVVDGLDMKSARGEQHQAGIIAWLTGTSQEGASNGGYGRGPSIDQVIASRISAGRKAKASLQLAVRWATGKSHGLMSPMNVVNFEDTAPHSPIPPRLDPVEIFTELFGTLNPGASDDAALRLSRKRSILDFLDGRYAALSARLGAADKQKIDQHLTKLREIELSLGSAPAAAGACRVPTGVDTSDYDPSSGLNADDNGATVDASTDAAIPKVGTLMTDMLVMALACDITAVGTLQWSDTEAKHTLPWLNLTENHHFYQHNGGYRPVECARIHTWYSQQHLYLLQEMEKVDMGGHSLLDESVVFFGSEISDPATHAKKDMPFLLAGGGGGLRAGRWVQYPSLPHNNLLVSILNLFGDPRTRFGSLEHCTGPLTNLT
;
A
#
# COMPACT_ATOMS: atom_id res chain seq x y z
N MET A 1 -31.66 1.21 -57.76
CA MET A 1 -32.33 2.10 -58.76
C MET A 1 -33.56 2.68 -58.11
N PRO A 2 -33.94 3.91 -58.44
CA PRO A 2 -33.30 5.22 -58.16
C PRO A 2 -34.24 6.08 -57.28
N GLY A 3 -33.97 7.22 -56.85
CA GLY A 3 -33.39 8.48 -57.24
C GLY A 3 -33.82 9.49 -56.22
N ALA A 4 -32.96 10.37 -55.81
CA ALA A 4 -32.63 11.67 -56.38
C ALA A 4 -33.68 12.77 -56.15
N ARG A 5 -33.29 13.80 -55.50
CA ARG A 5 -32.95 15.20 -55.81
C ARG A 5 -33.43 16.10 -54.67
N ARG A 6 -32.58 16.98 -54.14
CA ARG A 6 -32.21 18.37 -54.47
C ARG A 6 -33.39 19.36 -54.41
N ASP A 7 -33.15 20.43 -53.69
CA ASP A 7 -32.88 21.83 -54.10
C ASP A 7 -32.86 22.71 -52.83
N ASP A 8 -31.80 23.40 -52.49
CA ASP A 8 -31.30 24.74 -52.83
C ASP A 8 -32.30 25.90 -52.59
N GLU A 9 -31.83 26.89 -51.84
CA GLU A 9 -31.82 28.35 -52.07
C GLU A 9 -31.82 29.10 -50.72
N LEU A 10 -30.82 29.83 -50.35
CA LEU A 10 -30.24 31.13 -50.73
C LEU A 10 -31.04 32.39 -50.23
N TRP A 11 -30.26 33.25 -49.60
CA TRP A 11 -30.38 34.72 -49.42
C TRP A 11 -31.38 35.21 -48.34
N SER A 12 -31.10 36.30 -47.57
CA SER A 12 -30.31 37.53 -47.78
C SER A 12 -30.18 38.32 -46.47
N SER A 13 -29.14 39.08 -46.40
CA SER A 13 -28.80 40.29 -45.66
C SER A 13 -29.94 41.21 -45.19
N GLY A 14 -29.75 41.82 -43.99
CA GLY A 14 -30.55 42.98 -43.59
C GLY A 14 -29.87 43.79 -42.47
N HIS A 15 -29.48 44.97 -42.79
CA HIS A 15 -28.77 46.00 -42.08
C HIS A 15 -29.48 46.49 -40.81
N ALA A 16 -28.63 47.08 -39.92
CA ALA A 16 -29.00 47.91 -38.77
C ALA A 16 -29.71 49.21 -39.15
N PRO A 17 -30.28 49.91 -38.19
CA PRO A 17 -29.91 51.31 -38.07
C PRO A 17 -29.56 51.79 -36.64
N ALA A 18 -28.88 52.90 -36.68
CA ALA A 18 -28.20 53.63 -35.62
C ALA A 18 -29.14 54.43 -34.71
N ALA A 19 -28.54 54.91 -33.64
CA ALA A 19 -29.04 55.79 -32.57
C ALA A 19 -29.54 57.16 -32.96
N PRO A 20 -30.12 57.90 -32.03
CA PRO A 20 -29.67 59.28 -31.81
C PRO A 20 -29.43 59.69 -30.33
N PRO A 21 -28.84 60.87 -30.08
CA PRO A 21 -28.06 61.17 -28.86
C PRO A 21 -28.70 62.21 -27.93
N HIS A 22 -28.15 62.21 -26.64
CA HIS A 22 -27.90 63.32 -25.69
C HIS A 22 -29.11 64.11 -25.07
N PRO A 23 -28.90 64.84 -23.93
CA PRO A 23 -27.67 65.45 -23.38
C PRO A 23 -27.50 65.46 -21.84
N ASP A 24 -26.35 66.05 -21.43
CA ASP A 24 -25.94 66.67 -20.18
C ASP A 24 -25.27 65.76 -19.15
N GLY A 25 -24.02 65.76 -18.98
CA GLY A 25 -23.01 66.83 -18.63
C GLY A 25 -22.73 66.88 -17.15
N ARG A 26 -21.62 66.25 -16.72
CA ARG A 26 -20.73 66.80 -15.69
C ARG A 26 -19.39 66.03 -15.55
N PHE A 27 -18.43 66.86 -15.34
CA PHE A 27 -17.00 66.71 -15.30
C PHE A 27 -16.39 65.75 -14.24
N LEU A 28 -15.31 65.10 -14.67
CA LEU A 28 -13.99 64.91 -14.03
C LEU A 28 -13.90 64.22 -12.68
N LEU A 29 -13.18 63.10 -12.70
CA LEU A 29 -11.91 62.99 -11.97
C LEU A 29 -11.09 61.81 -12.55
N HIS A 30 -9.91 62.09 -13.04
CA HIS A 30 -8.85 61.16 -13.37
C HIS A 30 -8.44 60.42 -12.10
N GLY A 31 -8.81 59.17 -11.98
CA GLY A 31 -8.23 58.21 -11.03
C GLY A 31 -7.44 57.17 -11.81
N CYS A 32 -6.13 57.28 -11.75
CA CYS A 32 -5.17 56.30 -12.24
C CYS A 32 -5.40 54.99 -11.50
N LEU A 33 -6.23 54.09 -12.05
CA LEU A 33 -6.29 52.71 -11.60
C LEU A 33 -5.14 51.96 -12.24
N THR A 34 -4.05 51.83 -11.49
CA THR A 34 -3.00 50.87 -11.75
C THR A 34 -3.67 49.46 -11.77
N GLU A 35 -3.76 48.89 -12.97
CA GLU A 35 -4.04 47.44 -13.12
C GLU A 35 -3.01 46.65 -12.29
N VAL A 36 -3.46 46.13 -11.17
CA VAL A 36 -2.75 45.06 -10.48
C VAL A 36 -2.83 43.86 -11.39
N ARG A 37 -1.80 43.65 -12.20
CA ARG A 37 -1.59 42.37 -12.90
C ARG A 37 -1.70 41.27 -11.87
N GLY A 38 -2.80 40.53 -11.93
CA GLY A 38 -3.01 39.35 -11.10
C GLY A 38 -1.81 38.42 -11.24
N MET A 39 -1.08 38.24 -10.14
CA MET A 39 -0.03 37.23 -10.04
C MET A 39 -0.66 35.89 -10.41
N SER A 40 -0.30 35.32 -11.56
CA SER A 40 -0.73 33.98 -11.93
C SER A 40 -0.24 33.01 -10.84
N LYS A 41 -1.18 32.38 -10.13
CA LYS A 41 -0.85 31.40 -9.09
C LYS A 41 -0.03 30.30 -9.75
N PHE A 42 1.19 30.11 -9.29
CA PHE A 42 2.04 29.02 -9.74
C PHE A 42 1.37 27.69 -9.39
N ARG A 43 1.21 26.80 -10.36
CA ARG A 43 0.60 25.48 -10.17
C ARG A 43 1.55 24.41 -10.66
N LEU A 44 1.66 23.32 -9.89
CA LEU A 44 2.35 22.11 -10.29
C LEU A 44 1.33 21.07 -10.76
N SER A 45 1.67 20.31 -11.79
CA SER A 45 0.86 19.16 -12.19
C SER A 45 1.02 18.01 -11.20
N ARG A 46 0.00 17.15 -11.10
CA ARG A 46 0.06 15.93 -10.26
C ARG A 46 1.16 14.95 -10.69
N ARG A 47 1.72 15.10 -11.88
CA ARG A 47 2.83 14.30 -12.41
C ARG A 47 4.17 15.04 -12.36
N ALA A 48 4.26 16.06 -11.51
CA ALA A 48 5.50 16.82 -11.37
C ALA A 48 6.60 15.93 -10.80
N MET A 49 7.80 16.07 -11.36
CA MET A 49 8.99 15.30 -10.98
C MET A 49 10.17 16.25 -10.88
N LEU A 50 11.02 16.06 -9.89
CA LEU A 50 12.34 16.68 -9.86
C LEU A 50 13.25 15.90 -10.81
N ARG A 51 13.84 16.61 -11.77
CA ARG A 51 14.77 16.03 -12.76
C ARG A 51 16.18 16.56 -12.53
N GLY A 52 17.12 15.62 -12.36
CA GLY A 52 18.55 15.90 -12.29
C GLY A 52 19.24 15.84 -13.66
N ALA A 53 20.54 16.05 -13.69
CA ALA A 53 21.36 15.79 -14.87
C ALA A 53 21.43 14.29 -15.15
N GLY A 54 21.38 13.87 -16.42
CA GLY A 54 21.51 12.45 -16.80
C GLY A 54 20.22 11.63 -16.73
N ALA A 55 19.05 12.24 -16.94
CA ALA A 55 17.74 11.58 -17.01
C ALA A 55 17.22 10.97 -15.70
N ILE A 56 17.82 11.29 -14.56
CA ILE A 56 17.30 10.93 -13.25
C ILE A 56 16.08 11.81 -12.92
N ALA A 57 14.98 11.21 -12.52
CA ALA A 57 13.80 11.91 -12.08
C ALA A 57 13.22 11.27 -10.81
N VAL A 58 12.92 12.08 -9.80
CA VAL A 58 12.25 11.65 -8.57
C VAL A 58 10.84 12.22 -8.56
N ALA A 59 9.87 11.37 -8.29
CA ALA A 59 8.48 11.80 -8.15
C ALA A 59 8.34 12.74 -6.94
N LEU A 60 7.56 13.80 -7.10
CA LEU A 60 7.23 14.69 -5.99
C LEU A 60 6.06 14.10 -5.20
N PRO A 61 6.05 14.26 -3.87
CA PRO A 61 4.88 13.97 -3.06
C PRO A 61 3.70 14.87 -3.46
N TRP A 62 2.51 14.53 -3.00
CA TRP A 62 1.36 15.40 -3.18
C TRP A 62 1.59 16.73 -2.44
N LEU A 63 1.58 17.82 -3.17
CA LEU A 63 1.73 19.18 -2.65
C LEU A 63 0.38 19.91 -2.72
N GLU A 64 0.11 20.79 -1.77
CA GLU A 64 -1.13 21.58 -1.75
C GLU A 64 -1.30 22.41 -3.02
N ILE A 65 -0.20 22.92 -3.57
CA ILE A 65 -0.16 23.68 -4.83
C ILE A 65 -0.61 22.85 -6.05
N MET A 66 -0.68 21.52 -5.92
CA MET A 66 -1.21 20.60 -6.94
C MET A 66 -2.72 20.37 -6.83
N GLY A 67 -3.33 20.79 -5.70
CA GLY A 67 -4.74 20.66 -5.41
C GLY A 67 -5.58 21.78 -6.02
N THR A 68 -6.88 21.50 -6.23
CA THR A 68 -7.91 22.52 -6.46
C THR A 68 -8.57 22.81 -5.13
N GLU A 69 -8.76 24.09 -4.78
CA GLU A 69 -9.55 24.48 -3.60
C GLU A 69 -10.94 23.82 -3.67
N ARG A 70 -11.30 23.07 -2.63
CA ARG A 70 -12.63 22.47 -2.51
C ARG A 70 -13.49 23.30 -1.55
N PRO A 71 -14.78 23.51 -1.84
CA PRO A 71 -15.69 24.14 -0.90
C PRO A 71 -15.91 23.26 0.33
N ALA A 72 -15.90 23.88 1.50
CA ALA A 72 -16.11 23.23 2.80
C ALA A 72 -17.59 22.90 2.99
N HIS A 73 -18.03 21.74 2.54
CA HIS A 73 -19.18 20.94 2.99
C HIS A 73 -19.28 19.73 2.07
N ALA A 74 -18.59 18.66 2.42
CA ALA A 74 -18.76 17.39 1.72
C ALA A 74 -18.77 16.26 2.75
N GLN A 75 -19.57 15.24 2.48
CA GLN A 75 -19.46 13.92 3.10
C GLN A 75 -17.99 13.48 3.15
N PRO A 76 -17.60 12.60 4.10
CA PRO A 76 -16.23 12.11 4.17
C PRO A 76 -15.76 11.72 2.78
N ALA A 77 -14.65 12.29 2.34
CA ALA A 77 -14.11 11.94 1.04
C ALA A 77 -13.74 10.45 1.04
N PRO A 78 -13.96 9.72 -0.06
CA PRO A 78 -13.53 8.33 -0.16
C PRO A 78 -12.05 8.19 0.21
N ALA A 79 -11.69 7.06 0.82
CA ALA A 79 -10.31 6.74 1.16
C ALA A 79 -9.41 6.86 -0.07
N ARG A 80 -8.17 7.29 0.14
CA ARG A 80 -7.24 7.59 -0.95
C ARG A 80 -6.09 6.61 -1.05
N ARG A 81 -5.85 5.84 0.01
CA ARG A 81 -4.79 4.85 0.09
C ARG A 81 -5.31 3.55 0.68
N PHE A 82 -4.95 2.45 0.07
CA PHE A 82 -5.21 1.12 0.59
C PHE A 82 -3.90 0.37 0.82
N LEU A 83 -3.80 -0.27 1.97
CA LEU A 83 -2.68 -1.14 2.30
C LEU A 83 -3.20 -2.42 2.92
N ALA A 84 -2.82 -3.57 2.37
CA ALA A 84 -3.04 -4.87 2.97
C ALA A 84 -1.73 -5.38 3.58
N VAL A 85 -1.78 -5.84 4.83
CA VAL A 85 -0.63 -6.39 5.55
C VAL A 85 -0.96 -7.81 5.98
N TYR A 86 -0.24 -8.75 5.43
CA TYR A 86 -0.44 -10.17 5.67
C TYR A 86 0.65 -10.74 6.59
N THR A 87 0.22 -11.50 7.59
CA THR A 87 1.08 -12.33 8.44
C THR A 87 0.63 -13.77 8.40
N PRO A 88 1.55 -14.74 8.27
CA PRO A 88 1.19 -16.14 8.10
C PRO A 88 0.80 -16.81 9.42
N GLY A 89 0.02 -17.87 9.30
CA GLY A 89 -0.13 -18.88 10.35
C GLY A 89 -1.11 -18.56 11.47
N GLY A 90 -2.06 -17.65 11.24
CA GLY A 90 -3.12 -17.36 12.22
C GLY A 90 -2.62 -16.62 13.45
N THR A 91 -3.20 -16.90 14.62
CA THR A 91 -2.77 -16.34 15.90
C THR A 91 -3.30 -17.16 17.09
N VAL A 92 -2.84 -16.84 18.30
CA VAL A 92 -3.37 -17.42 19.54
C VAL A 92 -4.54 -16.57 20.00
N MET A 93 -5.76 -16.94 19.60
CA MET A 93 -6.97 -16.10 19.74
C MET A 93 -7.24 -15.67 21.19
N ASP A 94 -6.99 -16.54 22.18
CA ASP A 94 -7.15 -16.24 23.61
C ASP A 94 -6.23 -15.08 24.07
N ARG A 95 -5.13 -14.85 23.38
CA ARG A 95 -4.15 -13.80 23.67
C ARG A 95 -4.22 -12.63 22.69
N TRP A 96 -4.96 -12.79 21.61
CA TRP A 96 -5.16 -11.74 20.60
C TRP A 96 -6.39 -10.89 20.93
N ARG A 97 -7.50 -11.54 21.33
CA ARG A 97 -8.79 -10.88 21.52
C ARG A 97 -8.75 -9.84 22.62
N PRO A 98 -9.29 -8.62 22.36
CA PRO A 98 -9.50 -7.61 23.39
C PRO A 98 -10.51 -8.04 24.47
N THR A 99 -10.52 -7.29 25.57
CA THR A 99 -11.51 -7.42 26.65
C THR A 99 -12.12 -6.05 26.97
N GLY A 100 -13.40 -6.01 27.30
CA GLY A 100 -14.10 -4.76 27.61
C GLY A 100 -15.35 -4.55 26.75
N THR A 101 -15.59 -3.33 26.32
CA THR A 101 -16.71 -2.93 25.45
C THR A 101 -16.20 -2.37 24.11
N GLU A 102 -17.11 -2.09 23.18
CA GLU A 102 -16.75 -1.58 21.84
C GLU A 102 -15.79 -0.37 21.87
N THR A 103 -16.04 0.59 22.76
CA THR A 103 -15.29 1.86 22.84
C THR A 103 -14.40 1.98 24.08
N SER A 104 -14.49 1.03 25.00
CA SER A 104 -13.66 0.97 26.20
C SER A 104 -13.13 -0.44 26.36
N PHE A 105 -12.01 -0.73 25.74
CA PHE A 105 -11.42 -2.06 25.68
C PHE A 105 -9.91 -2.03 25.95
N THR A 106 -9.42 -3.14 26.44
CA THR A 106 -8.00 -3.40 26.60
C THR A 106 -7.57 -4.40 25.50
N LEU A 107 -6.53 -4.10 24.77
CA LEU A 107 -5.94 -4.98 23.77
C LEU A 107 -5.44 -6.28 24.41
N GLY A 108 -5.65 -7.40 23.71
CA GLY A 108 -5.06 -8.68 24.12
C GLY A 108 -3.53 -8.61 24.11
N PRO A 109 -2.83 -9.51 24.84
CA PRO A 109 -1.37 -9.48 24.97
C PRO A 109 -0.62 -9.43 23.63
N ILE A 110 -1.12 -10.10 22.58
CA ILE A 110 -0.51 -10.08 21.24
C ILE A 110 -0.64 -8.71 20.59
N LEU A 111 -1.77 -8.03 20.79
CA LEU A 111 -2.02 -6.69 20.24
C LEU A 111 -1.51 -5.56 21.16
N ALA A 112 -1.07 -5.86 22.37
CA ALA A 112 -0.60 -4.86 23.34
C ALA A 112 0.46 -3.87 22.79
N PRO A 113 1.39 -4.27 21.90
CA PRO A 113 2.31 -3.32 21.26
C PRO A 113 1.60 -2.18 20.52
N LEU A 114 0.38 -2.39 20.02
CA LEU A 114 -0.39 -1.40 19.27
C LEU A 114 -1.10 -0.36 20.17
N ALA A 115 -0.98 -0.43 21.48
CA ALA A 115 -1.61 0.51 22.42
C ALA A 115 -1.32 2.01 22.10
N PRO A 116 -0.11 2.41 21.63
CA PRO A 116 0.16 3.80 21.28
C PRO A 116 -0.71 4.36 20.14
N VAL A 117 -1.31 3.49 19.32
CA VAL A 117 -2.14 3.85 18.17
C VAL A 117 -3.54 3.24 18.27
N GLN A 118 -4.00 2.88 19.48
CA GLN A 118 -5.28 2.20 19.70
C GLN A 118 -6.48 3.01 19.18
N ASP A 119 -6.40 4.31 19.25
CA ASP A 119 -7.42 5.22 18.70
C ASP A 119 -7.53 5.19 17.18
N ARG A 120 -6.52 4.68 16.51
CA ARG A 120 -6.46 4.48 15.05
C ARG A 120 -6.91 3.09 14.61
N LEU A 121 -7.21 2.19 15.54
CA LEU A 121 -7.51 0.79 15.25
C LEU A 121 -9.01 0.51 15.28
N LEU A 122 -9.45 -0.32 14.37
CA LEU A 122 -10.73 -1.01 14.44
C LEU A 122 -10.45 -2.51 14.49
N VAL A 123 -10.56 -3.11 15.68
CA VAL A 123 -10.44 -4.56 15.84
C VAL A 123 -11.76 -5.19 15.44
N VAL A 124 -11.72 -6.10 14.48
CA VAL A 124 -12.90 -6.77 13.91
C VAL A 124 -12.87 -8.24 14.33
N ASP A 125 -13.80 -8.65 15.15
CA ASP A 125 -13.84 -9.96 15.80
C ASP A 125 -15.07 -10.76 15.35
N GLY A 126 -14.98 -12.08 15.34
CA GLY A 126 -16.10 -12.97 15.09
C GLY A 126 -16.43 -13.25 13.63
N LEU A 127 -15.68 -12.74 12.67
CA LEU A 127 -15.91 -13.02 11.25
C LEU A 127 -15.36 -14.39 10.86
N ASP A 128 -16.12 -15.11 10.05
CA ASP A 128 -15.71 -16.39 9.49
C ASP A 128 -15.31 -16.25 8.01
N MET A 129 -14.20 -16.85 7.62
CA MET A 129 -13.76 -16.91 6.22
C MET A 129 -14.44 -18.11 5.51
N LYS A 130 -15.78 -18.05 5.39
CA LYS A 130 -16.64 -19.13 4.86
C LYS A 130 -16.35 -19.50 3.42
N SER A 131 -15.82 -18.58 2.64
CA SER A 131 -15.42 -18.81 1.25
C SER A 131 -14.12 -19.60 1.09
N ALA A 132 -13.33 -19.74 2.16
CA ALA A 132 -12.04 -20.44 2.12
C ALA A 132 -12.23 -21.95 2.11
N ARG A 133 -12.54 -22.51 0.94
CA ARG A 133 -12.70 -23.94 0.69
C ARG A 133 -11.54 -24.46 -0.15
N GLY A 134 -10.92 -25.55 0.24
CA GLY A 134 -9.75 -26.16 -0.40
C GLY A 134 -8.70 -26.58 0.63
N GLU A 135 -7.45 -26.60 0.21
CA GLU A 135 -6.30 -26.87 1.09
C GLU A 135 -6.19 -25.83 2.21
N GLN A 136 -5.69 -26.26 3.34
CA GLN A 136 -5.78 -25.52 4.60
C GLN A 136 -5.26 -24.08 4.49
N HIS A 137 -3.96 -23.89 4.26
CA HIS A 137 -3.36 -22.57 4.13
C HIS A 137 -3.74 -21.89 2.81
N GLN A 138 -3.67 -22.63 1.70
CA GLN A 138 -3.90 -22.15 0.35
C GLN A 138 -5.30 -21.57 0.16
N ALA A 139 -6.34 -22.28 0.65
CA ALA A 139 -7.70 -21.76 0.58
C ALA A 139 -7.87 -20.47 1.40
N GLY A 140 -7.16 -20.38 2.53
CA GLY A 140 -7.19 -19.19 3.38
C GLY A 140 -6.55 -17.98 2.70
N ILE A 141 -5.33 -18.12 2.18
CA ILE A 141 -4.63 -16.98 1.57
C ILE A 141 -5.35 -16.46 0.32
N ILE A 142 -5.90 -17.36 -0.50
CA ILE A 142 -6.72 -16.98 -1.66
C ILE A 142 -7.96 -16.22 -1.20
N ALA A 143 -8.70 -16.75 -0.23
CA ALA A 143 -9.94 -16.16 0.22
C ALA A 143 -9.75 -14.83 0.94
N TRP A 144 -8.60 -14.61 1.56
CA TRP A 144 -8.34 -13.43 2.42
C TRP A 144 -8.68 -12.11 1.74
N LEU A 145 -8.18 -11.87 0.51
CA LEU A 145 -8.49 -10.65 -0.25
C LEU A 145 -9.48 -10.86 -1.40
N THR A 146 -9.72 -12.11 -1.84
CA THR A 146 -10.67 -12.36 -2.94
C THR A 146 -12.09 -12.64 -2.47
N GLY A 147 -12.26 -13.14 -1.25
CA GLY A 147 -13.55 -13.62 -0.78
C GLY A 147 -14.07 -14.83 -1.58
N THR A 148 -13.19 -15.57 -2.26
CA THR A 148 -13.57 -16.73 -3.09
C THR A 148 -12.83 -17.99 -2.64
N SER A 149 -13.32 -19.16 -3.08
CA SER A 149 -12.60 -20.40 -2.91
C SER A 149 -11.50 -20.54 -3.95
N GLN A 150 -10.57 -21.45 -3.64
CA GLN A 150 -9.62 -21.93 -4.61
C GLN A 150 -10.31 -22.61 -5.79
N GLU A 151 -9.82 -22.41 -7.00
CA GLU A 151 -10.23 -23.10 -8.20
C GLU A 151 -9.17 -24.12 -8.62
N GLY A 152 -9.62 -25.36 -8.93
CA GLY A 152 -8.71 -26.44 -9.35
C GLY A 152 -8.15 -27.27 -8.21
N ALA A 153 -7.14 -28.08 -8.53
CA ALA A 153 -6.46 -28.95 -7.57
C ALA A 153 -5.56 -28.16 -6.61
N SER A 154 -5.27 -28.74 -5.44
CA SER A 154 -4.61 -28.08 -4.32
C SER A 154 -3.42 -27.19 -4.69
N ASN A 155 -2.51 -27.64 -5.50
CA ASN A 155 -1.28 -26.91 -5.77
C ASN A 155 -1.27 -26.13 -7.10
N GLY A 156 -2.36 -26.15 -7.86
CA GLY A 156 -2.44 -25.50 -9.17
C GLY A 156 -3.63 -24.57 -9.35
N GLY A 157 -4.46 -24.41 -8.31
CA GLY A 157 -5.66 -23.59 -8.42
C GLY A 157 -5.40 -22.10 -8.25
N TYR A 158 -6.25 -21.32 -8.90
CA TYR A 158 -6.28 -19.87 -8.77
C TYR A 158 -7.46 -19.41 -7.90
N GLY A 159 -7.52 -18.12 -7.61
CA GLY A 159 -8.73 -17.50 -7.06
C GLY A 159 -9.84 -17.48 -8.11
N ARG A 160 -11.09 -17.62 -7.66
CA ARG A 160 -12.28 -17.52 -8.55
C ARG A 160 -12.76 -16.08 -8.75
N GLY A 161 -11.96 -15.12 -8.35
CA GLY A 161 -12.24 -13.70 -8.49
C GLY A 161 -11.01 -12.84 -8.14
N PRO A 162 -11.09 -11.53 -8.43
CA PRO A 162 -10.01 -10.61 -8.14
C PRO A 162 -9.82 -10.41 -6.63
N SER A 163 -8.63 -9.98 -6.22
CA SER A 163 -8.44 -9.47 -4.87
C SER A 163 -8.90 -8.01 -4.74
N ILE A 164 -9.37 -7.60 -3.54
CA ILE A 164 -9.92 -6.24 -3.33
C ILE A 164 -8.91 -5.14 -3.62
N ASP A 165 -7.62 -5.37 -3.36
CA ASP A 165 -6.56 -4.41 -3.65
C ASP A 165 -6.50 -4.07 -5.15
N GLN A 166 -6.67 -5.06 -6.04
CA GLN A 166 -6.69 -4.83 -7.49
C GLN A 166 -7.96 -4.10 -7.93
N VAL A 167 -9.11 -4.43 -7.33
CA VAL A 167 -10.36 -3.70 -7.58
C VAL A 167 -10.24 -2.24 -7.10
N ILE A 168 -9.65 -2.00 -5.94
CA ILE A 168 -9.38 -0.65 -5.44
C ILE A 168 -8.37 0.06 -6.35
N ALA A 169 -7.29 -0.63 -6.77
CA ALA A 169 -6.29 -0.06 -7.66
C ALA A 169 -6.88 0.41 -8.98
N SER A 170 -7.78 -0.35 -9.57
CA SER A 170 -8.47 0.05 -10.82
C SER A 170 -9.29 1.33 -10.63
N ARG A 171 -9.81 1.61 -9.44
CA ARG A 171 -10.59 2.83 -9.13
C ARG A 171 -9.74 4.06 -8.84
N ILE A 172 -8.70 3.91 -7.99
CA ILE A 172 -7.99 5.07 -7.44
C ILE A 172 -6.55 5.24 -7.95
N SER A 173 -5.97 4.22 -8.54
CA SER A 173 -4.56 4.18 -8.91
C SER A 173 -4.31 4.00 -10.40
N ALA A 174 -4.95 3.04 -11.04
CA ALA A 174 -4.71 2.69 -12.44
C ALA A 174 -4.92 3.88 -13.40
N GLY A 175 -3.97 4.11 -14.27
CA GLY A 175 -3.96 5.24 -15.21
C GLY A 175 -3.80 6.63 -14.58
N ARG A 176 -3.68 6.71 -13.25
CA ARG A 176 -3.54 7.97 -12.49
C ARG A 176 -2.22 8.08 -11.74
N LYS A 177 -1.62 6.93 -11.38
CA LYS A 177 -0.36 6.79 -10.66
C LYS A 177 0.68 6.14 -11.55
N ALA A 178 1.96 6.25 -11.17
CA ALA A 178 3.05 5.58 -11.88
C ALA A 178 2.92 4.06 -11.82
N LYS A 179 2.45 3.54 -10.70
CA LYS A 179 2.11 2.13 -10.48
C LYS A 179 0.63 2.00 -10.10
N ALA A 180 -0.06 1.03 -10.69
CA ALA A 180 -1.44 0.74 -10.30
C ALA A 180 -1.50 0.23 -8.86
N SER A 181 -0.62 -0.68 -8.50
CA SER A 181 -0.44 -1.23 -7.17
C SER A 181 1.01 -1.68 -6.96
N LEU A 182 1.39 -1.96 -5.71
CA LEU A 182 2.72 -2.42 -5.34
C LEU A 182 2.59 -3.59 -4.36
N GLN A 183 3.12 -4.75 -4.75
CA GLN A 183 3.14 -5.96 -3.94
C GLN A 183 4.56 -6.21 -3.46
N LEU A 184 4.79 -6.15 -2.15
CA LEU A 184 6.07 -6.40 -1.50
C LEU A 184 5.97 -7.59 -0.56
N ALA A 185 7.06 -8.33 -0.43
CA ALA A 185 7.18 -9.38 0.58
C ALA A 185 8.56 -9.39 1.22
N VAL A 186 8.66 -10.02 2.39
CA VAL A 186 9.87 -10.00 3.21
C VAL A 186 10.64 -11.32 3.11
N ARG A 187 9.96 -12.47 3.24
CA ARG A 187 10.64 -13.76 3.27
C ARG A 187 9.81 -14.88 2.63
N TRP A 188 10.46 -15.78 1.90
CA TRP A 188 9.90 -17.02 1.37
C TRP A 188 10.67 -18.21 1.86
N ALA A 189 10.05 -19.20 2.46
CA ALA A 189 10.73 -20.37 3.01
C ALA A 189 9.83 -21.59 3.18
N THR A 190 8.84 -21.81 2.30
CA THR A 190 7.98 -23.01 2.41
C THR A 190 8.71 -24.29 2.09
N GLY A 191 9.80 -24.25 1.34
CA GLY A 191 10.44 -25.44 0.78
C GLY A 191 9.55 -26.22 -0.20
N LYS A 192 8.57 -25.56 -0.84
CA LYS A 192 7.69 -26.18 -1.85
C LYS A 192 8.02 -25.67 -3.25
N SER A 193 7.96 -26.57 -4.23
CA SER A 193 8.27 -26.30 -5.64
C SER A 193 7.31 -25.36 -6.36
N HIS A 194 6.56 -24.55 -5.64
CA HIS A 194 5.51 -23.69 -6.20
C HIS A 194 5.97 -22.27 -6.46
N GLY A 195 7.05 -21.85 -5.80
CA GLY A 195 7.60 -20.51 -5.93
C GLY A 195 6.59 -19.39 -5.66
N LEU A 196 6.94 -18.19 -6.07
CA LEU A 196 6.11 -16.99 -5.90
C LEU A 196 4.77 -17.05 -6.64
N MET A 197 4.70 -17.80 -7.74
CA MET A 197 3.50 -17.86 -8.59
C MET A 197 2.44 -18.82 -8.07
N SER A 198 2.75 -19.64 -7.05
CA SER A 198 1.76 -20.54 -6.49
C SER A 198 0.66 -19.77 -5.75
N PRO A 199 -0.62 -20.12 -5.93
CA PRO A 199 -1.72 -19.51 -5.19
C PRO A 199 -1.59 -19.63 -3.67
N MET A 200 -0.85 -20.62 -3.16
CA MET A 200 -0.63 -20.74 -1.72
C MET A 200 0.43 -19.78 -1.17
N ASN A 201 1.06 -19.00 -2.04
CA ASN A 201 2.13 -18.09 -1.65
C ASN A 201 1.77 -16.62 -1.84
N VAL A 202 0.67 -16.29 -2.51
CA VAL A 202 0.31 -14.91 -2.83
C VAL A 202 -1.07 -14.55 -2.32
N VAL A 203 -1.24 -13.28 -1.96
CA VAL A 203 -2.52 -12.72 -1.52
C VAL A 203 -3.23 -11.92 -2.62
N ASN A 204 -2.53 -11.59 -3.69
CA ASN A 204 -2.98 -10.69 -4.75
C ASN A 204 -3.34 -11.45 -6.03
N PHE A 205 -4.49 -11.12 -6.62
CA PHE A 205 -5.00 -11.74 -7.84
C PHE A 205 -5.55 -10.68 -8.78
N GLU A 206 -5.22 -10.80 -10.07
CA GLU A 206 -5.60 -9.84 -11.11
C GLU A 206 -7.11 -9.57 -11.15
N ASP A 207 -7.49 -8.33 -11.49
CA ASP A 207 -8.89 -7.91 -11.67
C ASP A 207 -9.52 -8.51 -12.95
N THR A 208 -8.70 -9.00 -13.87
CA THR A 208 -9.14 -9.64 -15.12
C THR A 208 -9.03 -11.16 -15.03
N ALA A 209 -10.05 -11.86 -15.59
CA ALA A 209 -9.99 -13.32 -15.70
C ALA A 209 -8.78 -13.78 -16.54
N PRO A 210 -8.10 -14.87 -16.17
CA PRO A 210 -8.46 -15.90 -15.19
C PRO A 210 -8.11 -15.58 -13.72
N HIS A 211 -7.87 -14.32 -13.35
CA HIS A 211 -7.47 -13.88 -12.01
C HIS A 211 -6.15 -14.53 -11.56
N SER A 212 -5.13 -14.36 -12.41
CA SER A 212 -3.79 -14.90 -12.16
C SER A 212 -3.19 -14.32 -10.88
N PRO A 213 -2.42 -15.12 -10.13
CA PRO A 213 -1.70 -14.60 -8.96
C PRO A 213 -0.68 -13.55 -9.37
N ILE A 214 -0.57 -12.50 -8.56
CA ILE A 214 0.42 -11.42 -8.74
C ILE A 214 1.53 -11.64 -7.72
N PRO A 215 2.73 -12.08 -8.16
CA PRO A 215 3.83 -12.36 -7.24
C PRO A 215 4.33 -11.08 -6.57
N PRO A 216 4.55 -11.12 -5.25
CA PRO A 216 5.17 -9.99 -4.56
C PRO A 216 6.67 -9.93 -4.88
N ARG A 217 7.24 -8.76 -4.68
CA ARG A 217 8.67 -8.50 -4.88
C ARG A 217 9.42 -8.65 -3.57
N LEU A 218 10.60 -9.27 -3.63
CA LEU A 218 11.42 -9.63 -2.48
C LEU A 218 12.76 -8.88 -2.40
N ASP A 219 13.28 -8.37 -3.53
CA ASP A 219 14.58 -7.70 -3.56
C ASP A 219 14.45 -6.20 -3.22
N PRO A 220 14.89 -5.77 -2.02
CA PRO A 220 14.79 -4.37 -1.63
C PRO A 220 15.63 -3.44 -2.50
N VAL A 221 16.73 -3.92 -3.08
CA VAL A 221 17.61 -3.11 -3.94
C VAL A 221 16.94 -2.84 -5.27
N GLU A 222 16.34 -3.87 -5.87
CA GLU A 222 15.59 -3.72 -7.13
C GLU A 222 14.37 -2.82 -6.94
N ILE A 223 13.63 -3.01 -5.84
CA ILE A 223 12.43 -2.21 -5.53
C ILE A 223 12.82 -0.74 -5.36
N PHE A 224 13.85 -0.45 -4.56
CA PHE A 224 14.34 0.92 -4.39
C PHE A 224 14.73 1.55 -5.73
N THR A 225 15.48 0.82 -6.52
CA THR A 225 15.95 1.28 -7.84
C THR A 225 14.77 1.59 -8.77
N GLU A 226 13.75 0.75 -8.78
CA GLU A 226 12.57 0.95 -9.62
C GLU A 226 11.70 2.11 -9.17
N LEU A 227 11.45 2.22 -7.86
CA LEU A 227 10.53 3.21 -7.33
C LEU A 227 11.12 4.62 -7.29
N PHE A 228 12.41 4.73 -7.00
CA PHE A 228 13.04 6.00 -6.69
C PHE A 228 14.21 6.35 -7.61
N GLY A 229 14.77 5.36 -8.30
CA GLY A 229 15.76 5.56 -9.36
C GLY A 229 15.07 5.43 -10.71
N THR A 230 14.79 6.51 -11.43
CA THR A 230 14.45 6.41 -12.86
C THR A 230 15.66 5.94 -13.60
N LEU A 231 15.70 4.63 -13.82
CA LEU A 231 16.73 4.01 -14.63
C LEU A 231 16.47 4.37 -16.09
N ASN A 232 17.52 4.86 -16.73
CA ASN A 232 17.60 4.96 -18.17
C ASN A 232 17.48 3.53 -18.76
N PRO A 233 16.48 3.21 -19.61
CA PRO A 233 16.27 1.86 -20.14
C PRO A 233 17.40 1.35 -21.04
N GLY A 234 18.52 2.07 -21.17
CA GLY A 234 19.63 1.75 -22.06
C GLY A 234 20.99 1.49 -21.43
N ALA A 235 21.10 1.40 -20.11
CA ALA A 235 22.39 1.11 -19.45
C ALA A 235 22.47 -0.36 -19.05
N SER A 236 22.91 -1.18 -19.98
CA SER A 236 23.44 -2.52 -19.71
C SER A 236 24.75 -2.43 -18.92
N ASP A 237 24.89 -3.34 -17.94
CA ASP A 237 26.15 -3.80 -17.38
C ASP A 237 27.08 -2.80 -16.71
N ASP A 238 26.66 -2.26 -15.56
CA ASP A 238 27.65 -1.98 -14.53
C ASP A 238 26.99 -1.74 -13.13
N ALA A 239 27.05 -2.72 -12.25
CA ALA A 239 26.61 -2.59 -10.87
C ALA A 239 27.39 -1.47 -10.13
N ALA A 240 28.69 -1.31 -10.45
CA ALA A 240 29.53 -0.23 -9.93
C ALA A 240 29.14 1.16 -10.47
N LEU A 241 28.73 1.23 -11.74
CA LEU A 241 28.20 2.46 -12.34
C LEU A 241 26.81 2.81 -11.79
N ARG A 242 26.01 1.80 -11.46
CA ARG A 242 24.71 1.97 -10.75
C ARG A 242 24.93 2.49 -9.32
N LEU A 243 25.97 2.00 -8.64
CA LEU A 243 26.33 2.46 -7.28
C LEU A 243 26.92 3.86 -7.28
N SER A 244 27.78 4.20 -8.23
CA SER A 244 28.33 5.56 -8.37
C SER A 244 27.26 6.58 -8.77
N ARG A 245 26.25 6.15 -9.54
CA ARG A 245 25.06 6.97 -9.87
C ARG A 245 24.12 7.14 -8.68
N LYS A 246 24.08 6.19 -7.73
CA LYS A 246 23.31 6.32 -6.47
C LYS A 246 23.75 7.48 -5.58
N ARG A 247 25.05 7.83 -5.55
CA ARG A 247 25.55 9.01 -4.82
C ARG A 247 24.88 10.31 -5.18
N SER A 248 24.16 10.33 -6.24
CA SER A 248 23.89 11.51 -7.00
C SER A 248 22.43 11.84 -7.16
N ILE A 249 21.49 10.96 -6.79
CA ILE A 249 20.07 11.27 -7.04
C ILE A 249 19.65 12.51 -6.26
N LEU A 250 19.99 12.58 -4.99
CA LEU A 250 19.65 13.74 -4.15
C LEU A 250 20.61 14.92 -4.40
N ASP A 251 21.91 14.66 -4.58
CA ASP A 251 22.91 15.70 -4.84
C ASP A 251 22.67 16.43 -6.18
N PHE A 252 22.14 15.72 -7.21
CA PHE A 252 21.72 16.33 -8.47
C PHE A 252 20.40 17.12 -8.36
N LEU A 253 19.60 16.86 -7.33
CA LEU A 253 18.32 17.53 -7.13
C LEU A 253 18.44 18.83 -6.35
N ASP A 254 19.53 19.06 -5.61
CA ASP A 254 19.69 20.20 -4.68
C ASP A 254 19.42 21.56 -5.34
N GLY A 255 19.97 21.81 -6.52
CA GLY A 255 19.74 23.08 -7.24
C GLY A 255 18.29 23.29 -7.70
N ARG A 256 17.60 22.21 -8.04
CA ARG A 256 16.20 22.25 -8.48
C ARG A 256 15.22 22.26 -7.30
N TYR A 257 15.60 21.59 -6.24
CA TYR A 257 14.87 21.66 -4.99
C TYR A 257 14.88 23.08 -4.42
N ALA A 258 16.02 23.75 -4.37
CA ALA A 258 16.10 25.14 -3.92
C ALA A 258 15.21 26.08 -4.75
N ALA A 259 15.19 25.92 -6.08
CA ALA A 259 14.34 26.69 -6.97
C ALA A 259 12.83 26.38 -6.77
N LEU A 260 12.47 25.13 -6.52
CA LEU A 260 11.10 24.72 -6.23
C LEU A 260 10.68 25.21 -4.84
N SER A 261 11.50 24.97 -3.82
CA SER A 261 11.25 25.34 -2.42
C SER A 261 10.99 26.85 -2.26
N ALA A 262 11.66 27.71 -3.04
CA ALA A 262 11.42 29.15 -3.03
C ALA A 262 9.99 29.55 -3.46
N ARG A 263 9.25 28.64 -4.12
CA ARG A 263 7.90 28.87 -4.70
C ARG A 263 6.79 28.14 -3.96
N LEU A 264 7.11 27.42 -2.91
CA LEU A 264 6.18 26.59 -2.14
C LEU A 264 5.84 27.23 -0.80
N GLY A 265 4.64 26.97 -0.30
CA GLY A 265 4.22 27.27 1.06
C GLY A 265 4.96 26.40 2.10
N ALA A 266 4.86 26.76 3.38
CA ALA A 266 5.55 26.07 4.46
C ALA A 266 5.20 24.56 4.56
N ALA A 267 3.93 24.22 4.44
CA ALA A 267 3.46 22.85 4.50
C ALA A 267 4.00 21.98 3.35
N ASP A 268 4.02 22.52 2.13
CA ASP A 268 4.56 21.80 0.97
C ASP A 268 6.08 21.66 1.03
N LYS A 269 6.78 22.67 1.59
CA LYS A 269 8.22 22.56 1.88
C LYS A 269 8.50 21.42 2.84
N GLN A 270 7.77 21.37 3.95
CA GLN A 270 7.93 20.33 4.96
C GLN A 270 7.72 18.92 4.38
N LYS A 271 6.72 18.74 3.51
CA LYS A 271 6.48 17.44 2.83
C LYS A 271 7.65 17.04 1.94
N ILE A 272 8.19 17.96 1.17
CA ILE A 272 9.36 17.66 0.33
C ILE A 272 10.58 17.36 1.18
N ASP A 273 10.81 18.09 2.26
CA ASP A 273 11.93 17.88 3.17
C ASP A 273 11.84 16.49 3.81
N GLN A 274 10.66 16.10 4.30
CA GLN A 274 10.41 14.76 4.86
C GLN A 274 10.63 13.67 3.80
N HIS A 275 10.14 13.88 2.58
CA HIS A 275 10.31 12.95 1.48
C HIS A 275 11.79 12.73 1.12
N LEU A 276 12.55 13.81 0.98
CA LEU A 276 13.98 13.73 0.66
C LEU A 276 14.79 13.12 1.81
N THR A 277 14.43 13.44 3.07
CA THR A 277 15.03 12.85 4.25
C THR A 277 14.83 11.33 4.27
N LYS A 278 13.59 10.86 4.03
CA LYS A 278 13.31 9.44 4.01
C LYS A 278 14.01 8.71 2.84
N LEU A 279 14.08 9.34 1.67
CA LEU A 279 14.87 8.82 0.56
C LEU A 279 16.35 8.67 0.93
N ARG A 280 16.92 9.64 1.63
CA ARG A 280 18.32 9.58 2.08
C ARG A 280 18.53 8.48 3.10
N GLU A 281 17.61 8.29 4.05
CA GLU A 281 17.66 7.20 5.01
C GLU A 281 17.64 5.83 4.30
N ILE A 282 16.76 5.65 3.31
CA ILE A 282 16.68 4.42 2.52
C ILE A 282 17.96 4.23 1.68
N GLU A 283 18.45 5.25 0.99
CA GLU A 283 19.72 5.19 0.27
C GLU A 283 20.87 4.74 1.18
N LEU A 284 20.96 5.30 2.39
CA LEU A 284 21.95 4.91 3.38
C LEU A 284 21.79 3.46 3.82
N SER A 285 20.55 3.00 3.95
CA SER A 285 20.25 1.62 4.38
C SER A 285 20.55 0.55 3.31
N LEU A 286 20.53 0.92 2.01
CA LEU A 286 20.84 0.02 0.90
C LEU A 286 22.33 -0.01 0.53
N GLY A 287 23.14 0.79 1.18
CA GLY A 287 24.47 1.19 0.76
C GLY A 287 25.62 0.27 1.07
N SER A 288 25.53 -1.04 0.95
CA SER A 288 26.73 -1.92 1.08
C SER A 288 26.69 -3.10 0.13
N ALA A 289 26.74 -2.83 -1.17
CA ALA A 289 27.28 -3.84 -2.08
C ALA A 289 28.83 -3.77 -2.06
N PRO A 290 29.57 -4.88 -2.21
CA PRO A 290 31.01 -4.88 -2.12
C PRO A 290 31.62 -3.89 -3.11
N ALA A 291 32.37 -2.94 -2.61
CA ALA A 291 33.07 -1.95 -3.38
C ALA A 291 34.11 -2.63 -4.25
N ALA A 292 33.97 -2.54 -5.56
CA ALA A 292 35.13 -2.64 -6.46
C ALA A 292 36.12 -1.55 -6.02
N ALA A 293 37.37 -1.95 -5.82
CA ALA A 293 38.41 -1.14 -5.26
C ALA A 293 38.53 0.23 -5.95
N GLY A 294 38.36 1.31 -5.19
CA GLY A 294 38.65 2.66 -5.63
C GLY A 294 37.57 3.66 -5.23
N ALA A 295 37.72 4.25 -4.05
CA ALA A 295 37.20 5.55 -3.66
C ALA A 295 35.66 5.75 -3.70
N CYS A 296 34.90 5.00 -2.90
CA CYS A 296 33.62 5.47 -2.42
C CYS A 296 33.32 4.89 -1.01
N ARG A 297 33.56 5.65 0.04
CA ARG A 297 33.04 5.32 1.37
C ARG A 297 31.61 5.82 1.45
N VAL A 298 30.68 4.88 1.31
CA VAL A 298 29.28 5.13 1.62
C VAL A 298 29.16 5.16 3.15
N PRO A 299 28.44 6.12 3.76
CA PRO A 299 28.10 6.06 5.17
C PRO A 299 27.44 4.72 5.51
N THR A 300 27.67 4.20 6.70
CA THR A 300 27.15 2.91 7.17
C THR A 300 25.63 2.85 7.09
N GLY A 301 25.12 2.34 5.98
CA GLY A 301 23.71 2.01 5.80
C GLY A 301 23.42 0.60 6.30
N VAL A 302 22.16 0.21 6.36
CA VAL A 302 21.78 -1.17 6.64
C VAL A 302 22.27 -2.05 5.51
N ASP A 303 23.22 -2.94 5.83
CA ASP A 303 23.76 -3.90 4.89
C ASP A 303 22.74 -5.02 4.64
N THR A 304 22.38 -5.26 3.39
CA THR A 304 21.51 -6.37 2.97
C THR A 304 22.29 -7.47 2.25
N SER A 305 23.61 -7.49 2.31
CA SER A 305 24.46 -8.51 1.69
C SER A 305 24.27 -9.91 2.29
N ASP A 306 23.72 -9.99 3.51
CA ASP A 306 23.34 -11.21 4.22
C ASP A 306 21.90 -11.65 3.94
N TYR A 307 21.16 -10.99 3.04
CA TYR A 307 19.83 -11.35 2.62
C TYR A 307 19.81 -11.80 1.17
N ASP A 308 19.41 -13.05 0.95
CA ASP A 308 19.19 -13.61 -0.37
C ASP A 308 17.69 -13.66 -0.69
N PRO A 309 17.17 -12.75 -1.55
CA PRO A 309 15.75 -12.73 -1.89
C PRO A 309 15.30 -13.98 -2.68
N SER A 310 16.21 -14.77 -3.21
CA SER A 310 15.90 -16.00 -3.93
C SER A 310 15.87 -17.24 -3.03
N SER A 311 16.40 -17.13 -1.82
CA SER A 311 16.43 -18.23 -0.85
C SER A 311 15.02 -18.70 -0.50
N GLY A 312 14.72 -19.98 -0.74
CA GLY A 312 13.40 -20.58 -0.54
C GLY A 312 12.44 -20.52 -1.72
N LEU A 313 12.78 -19.75 -2.78
CA LEU A 313 12.00 -19.75 -4.01
C LEU A 313 12.19 -21.05 -4.78
N ASN A 314 11.07 -21.62 -5.30
CA ASN A 314 11.10 -22.81 -6.14
C ASN A 314 11.81 -24.03 -5.51
N ALA A 315 11.80 -24.12 -4.19
CA ALA A 315 12.33 -25.27 -3.51
C ALA A 315 11.54 -26.54 -3.88
N ASP A 316 12.23 -27.65 -4.11
CA ASP A 316 11.63 -28.87 -4.68
C ASP A 316 10.98 -29.78 -3.64
N ASP A 317 11.19 -29.54 -2.36
CA ASP A 317 10.66 -30.37 -1.27
C ASP A 317 9.57 -29.66 -0.46
N ASN A 318 8.99 -30.38 0.48
CA ASN A 318 8.03 -29.81 1.45
C ASN A 318 8.72 -29.40 2.77
N GLY A 319 10.04 -29.48 2.82
CA GLY A 319 10.83 -29.12 3.97
C GLY A 319 10.87 -27.62 4.24
N ALA A 320 11.51 -27.24 5.34
CA ALA A 320 11.87 -25.86 5.60
C ALA A 320 13.10 -25.49 4.77
N THR A 321 13.08 -24.33 4.16
CA THR A 321 14.27 -23.70 3.59
C THR A 321 14.88 -22.82 4.67
N VAL A 322 15.87 -23.35 5.37
CA VAL A 322 16.59 -22.64 6.43
C VAL A 322 17.85 -22.01 5.83
N ASP A 323 17.87 -20.71 5.82
CA ASP A 323 19.03 -19.89 5.52
C ASP A 323 19.22 -18.93 6.69
N ALA A 324 20.13 -19.31 7.60
CA ALA A 324 20.31 -18.60 8.87
C ALA A 324 20.68 -17.12 8.69
N SER A 325 21.41 -16.78 7.63
CA SER A 325 21.79 -15.40 7.33
C SER A 325 20.56 -14.61 6.83
N THR A 326 19.88 -15.11 5.80
CA THR A 326 18.66 -14.51 5.26
C THR A 326 17.56 -14.42 6.31
N ASP A 327 17.35 -15.46 7.12
CA ASP A 327 16.37 -15.46 8.20
C ASP A 327 16.69 -14.40 9.25
N ALA A 328 17.96 -14.27 9.67
CA ALA A 328 18.38 -13.24 10.63
C ALA A 328 18.18 -11.80 10.09
N ALA A 329 18.17 -11.62 8.76
CA ALA A 329 17.97 -10.33 8.11
C ALA A 329 16.51 -9.88 8.05
N ILE A 330 15.54 -10.75 8.34
CA ILE A 330 14.09 -10.47 8.24
C ILE A 330 13.69 -9.15 8.93
N PRO A 331 14.09 -8.83 10.17
CA PRO A 331 13.67 -7.58 10.80
C PRO A 331 14.11 -6.34 10.03
N LYS A 332 15.35 -6.29 9.56
CA LYS A 332 15.86 -5.14 8.81
C LYS A 332 15.26 -5.03 7.42
N VAL A 333 15.08 -6.17 6.72
CA VAL A 333 14.43 -6.19 5.41
C VAL A 333 12.97 -5.78 5.53
N GLY A 334 12.27 -6.26 6.57
CA GLY A 334 10.90 -5.85 6.86
C GLY A 334 10.76 -4.33 7.09
N THR A 335 11.70 -3.73 7.81
CA THR A 335 11.76 -2.27 7.99
C THR A 335 11.97 -1.56 6.64
N LEU A 336 12.91 -2.01 5.81
CA LEU A 336 13.16 -1.42 4.50
C LEU A 336 11.94 -1.53 3.57
N MET A 337 11.29 -2.69 3.53
CA MET A 337 10.08 -2.89 2.72
C MET A 337 8.94 -1.99 3.19
N THR A 338 8.77 -1.84 4.50
CA THR A 338 7.79 -0.93 5.10
C THR A 338 8.08 0.51 4.70
N ASP A 339 9.31 0.97 4.85
CA ASP A 339 9.73 2.32 4.49
C ASP A 339 9.51 2.63 3.02
N MET A 340 9.89 1.71 2.12
CA MET A 340 9.67 1.88 0.68
C MET A 340 8.19 1.94 0.34
N LEU A 341 7.36 1.13 0.99
CA LEU A 341 5.92 1.12 0.76
C LEU A 341 5.26 2.41 1.25
N VAL A 342 5.57 2.86 2.47
CA VAL A 342 5.10 4.15 3.00
C VAL A 342 5.53 5.30 2.07
N MET A 343 6.79 5.28 1.62
CA MET A 343 7.31 6.28 0.70
C MET A 343 6.58 6.26 -0.65
N ALA A 344 6.31 5.08 -1.22
CA ALA A 344 5.59 4.96 -2.49
C ALA A 344 4.16 5.51 -2.38
N LEU A 345 3.49 5.29 -1.25
CA LEU A 345 2.16 5.85 -0.96
C LEU A 345 2.24 7.37 -0.75
N ALA A 346 3.18 7.85 0.07
CA ALA A 346 3.36 9.26 0.37
C ALA A 346 3.69 10.09 -0.88
N CYS A 347 4.53 9.55 -1.76
CA CYS A 347 4.96 10.19 -3.00
C CYS A 347 3.96 10.07 -4.14
N ASP A 348 2.82 9.44 -3.90
CA ASP A 348 1.79 9.24 -4.92
C ASP A 348 2.27 8.38 -6.13
N ILE A 349 3.30 7.56 -5.92
CA ILE A 349 3.78 6.58 -6.91
C ILE A 349 2.70 5.53 -7.14
N THR A 350 2.10 5.05 -6.06
CA THR A 350 0.90 4.23 -6.05
C THR A 350 -0.08 4.71 -4.99
N ALA A 351 -1.31 4.27 -5.06
CA ALA A 351 -2.30 4.45 -3.99
C ALA A 351 -2.68 3.13 -3.31
N VAL A 352 -2.15 2.01 -3.81
CA VAL A 352 -2.50 0.68 -3.32
C VAL A 352 -1.24 -0.15 -3.13
N GLY A 353 -1.11 -0.76 -1.96
CA GLY A 353 0.03 -1.61 -1.64
C GLY A 353 -0.35 -2.85 -0.85
N THR A 354 0.54 -3.83 -0.89
CA THR A 354 0.49 -5.03 -0.06
C THR A 354 1.87 -5.30 0.51
N LEU A 355 1.94 -5.60 1.81
CA LEU A 355 3.12 -6.11 2.48
C LEU A 355 2.82 -7.51 3.00
N GLN A 356 3.52 -8.49 2.46
CA GLN A 356 3.39 -9.89 2.84
C GLN A 356 4.64 -10.31 3.63
N TRP A 357 4.51 -10.60 4.92
CA TRP A 357 5.66 -10.90 5.78
C TRP A 357 6.33 -12.23 5.43
N SER A 358 5.56 -13.20 4.96
CA SER A 358 6.06 -14.49 4.51
C SER A 358 5.03 -15.17 3.59
N ASP A 359 5.42 -16.32 3.03
CA ASP A 359 4.47 -17.29 2.48
C ASP A 359 3.60 -17.91 3.59
N THR A 360 2.62 -18.72 3.23
CA THR A 360 1.61 -19.23 4.16
C THR A 360 2.16 -20.13 5.28
N GLU A 361 3.15 -20.96 4.98
CA GLU A 361 3.68 -21.89 5.96
C GLU A 361 4.79 -21.29 6.81
N ALA A 362 5.43 -20.21 6.34
CA ALA A 362 6.45 -19.47 7.07
C ALA A 362 7.52 -20.36 7.72
N LYS A 363 8.14 -21.22 6.89
CA LYS A 363 9.14 -22.20 7.38
C LYS A 363 10.52 -21.60 7.65
N HIS A 364 10.62 -20.27 7.73
CA HIS A 364 11.83 -19.57 8.19
C HIS A 364 11.92 -19.57 9.72
N THR A 365 13.14 -19.44 10.22
CA THR A 365 13.43 -19.31 11.64
C THR A 365 13.35 -17.85 12.12
N LEU A 366 13.26 -17.65 13.43
CA LEU A 366 13.14 -16.34 14.04
C LEU A 366 14.17 -16.17 15.17
N PRO A 367 15.49 -16.11 14.83
CA PRO A 367 16.56 -16.13 15.82
C PRO A 367 16.55 -14.92 16.76
N TRP A 368 16.07 -13.74 16.31
CA TRP A 368 15.93 -12.55 17.16
C TRP A 368 14.88 -12.71 18.27
N LEU A 369 14.02 -13.72 18.18
CA LEU A 369 13.06 -14.08 19.21
C LEU A 369 13.57 -15.21 20.10
N ASN A 370 14.84 -15.64 19.96
CA ASN A 370 15.39 -16.82 20.62
C ASN A 370 14.54 -18.08 20.38
N LEU A 371 14.10 -18.26 19.12
CA LEU A 371 13.37 -19.42 18.64
C LEU A 371 14.27 -20.23 17.70
N THR A 372 14.37 -21.55 17.93
CA THR A 372 15.28 -22.44 17.20
C THR A 372 14.62 -23.10 16.01
N GLU A 373 13.31 -23.29 16.09
CA GLU A 373 12.52 -23.91 15.04
C GLU A 373 11.82 -22.86 14.19
N ASN A 374 11.32 -23.26 13.03
CA ASN A 374 10.56 -22.38 12.16
C ASN A 374 9.15 -22.11 12.69
N HIS A 375 8.48 -21.07 12.16
CA HIS A 375 7.17 -20.67 12.63
C HIS A 375 6.13 -21.79 12.52
N HIS A 376 6.10 -22.52 11.38
CA HIS A 376 5.15 -23.59 11.13
C HIS A 376 5.35 -24.79 12.09
N PHE A 377 6.58 -25.06 12.54
CA PHE A 377 6.86 -26.08 13.55
C PHE A 377 6.11 -25.82 14.85
N TYR A 378 6.09 -24.57 15.32
CA TYR A 378 5.41 -24.20 16.56
C TYR A 378 3.88 -24.23 16.43
N GLN A 379 3.34 -24.19 15.23
CA GLN A 379 1.90 -24.26 14.98
C GLN A 379 1.36 -25.67 15.23
N HIS A 380 2.02 -26.69 14.70
CA HIS A 380 1.54 -28.06 14.84
C HIS A 380 2.58 -29.19 14.60
N ASN A 381 3.68 -28.97 13.88
CA ASN A 381 4.60 -30.05 13.51
C ASN A 381 5.38 -30.61 14.70
N GLY A 382 5.67 -29.79 15.69
CA GLY A 382 6.28 -30.21 16.99
C GLY A 382 5.26 -30.31 18.13
N GLY A 383 3.96 -30.39 17.80
CA GLY A 383 2.88 -30.14 18.75
C GLY A 383 2.63 -28.62 18.90
N TYR A 384 1.37 -28.24 19.12
CA TYR A 384 1.01 -26.85 19.27
C TYR A 384 1.72 -26.15 20.43
N ARG A 385 2.39 -25.06 20.16
CA ARG A 385 3.21 -24.26 21.09
C ARG A 385 2.65 -22.84 21.20
N PRO A 386 1.58 -22.61 21.97
CA PRO A 386 0.89 -21.31 22.01
C PRO A 386 1.75 -20.19 22.59
N VAL A 387 2.75 -20.47 23.40
CA VAL A 387 3.67 -19.46 23.97
C VAL A 387 4.59 -18.92 22.89
N GLU A 388 5.20 -19.80 22.11
CA GLU A 388 6.09 -19.44 21.00
C GLU A 388 5.31 -18.76 19.87
N CYS A 389 4.15 -19.28 19.49
CA CYS A 389 3.25 -18.64 18.54
C CYS A 389 2.86 -17.23 19.00
N ALA A 390 2.47 -17.05 20.26
CA ALA A 390 2.13 -15.73 20.78
C ALA A 390 3.31 -14.75 20.73
N ARG A 391 4.56 -15.22 20.99
CA ARG A 391 5.77 -14.41 20.87
C ARG A 391 5.98 -13.93 19.44
N ILE A 392 5.80 -14.81 18.45
CA ILE A 392 5.91 -14.49 17.02
C ILE A 392 4.87 -13.45 16.62
N HIS A 393 3.59 -13.67 16.98
CA HIS A 393 2.52 -12.74 16.61
C HIS A 393 2.60 -11.39 17.34
N THR A 394 3.15 -11.37 18.57
CA THR A 394 3.47 -10.11 19.26
C THR A 394 4.54 -9.33 18.50
N TRP A 395 5.54 -10.00 17.95
CA TRP A 395 6.54 -9.36 17.11
C TRP A 395 5.92 -8.80 15.82
N TYR A 396 5.03 -9.52 15.13
CA TYR A 396 4.30 -8.97 13.99
C TYR A 396 3.47 -7.75 14.36
N SER A 397 2.87 -7.72 15.55
CA SER A 397 2.18 -6.53 16.05
C SER A 397 3.13 -5.34 16.26
N GLN A 398 4.36 -5.56 16.70
CA GLN A 398 5.39 -4.53 16.80
C GLN A 398 5.77 -3.96 15.42
N GLN A 399 5.88 -4.83 14.41
CA GLN A 399 6.17 -4.40 13.05
C GLN A 399 4.98 -3.62 12.45
N HIS A 400 3.76 -4.00 12.78
CA HIS A 400 2.57 -3.27 12.38
C HIS A 400 2.48 -1.90 13.06
N LEU A 401 2.85 -1.80 14.34
CA LEU A 401 2.99 -0.51 15.02
C LEU A 401 3.98 0.40 14.28
N TYR A 402 5.15 -0.13 13.91
CA TYR A 402 6.15 0.63 13.15
C TYR A 402 5.57 1.20 11.85
N LEU A 403 4.89 0.36 11.06
CA LEU A 403 4.22 0.80 9.84
C LEU A 403 3.23 1.94 10.08
N LEU A 404 2.33 1.78 11.05
CA LEU A 404 1.32 2.80 11.35
C LEU A 404 1.94 4.11 11.83
N GLN A 405 2.97 4.05 12.65
CA GLN A 405 3.69 5.23 13.11
C GLN A 405 4.45 5.93 11.97
N GLU A 406 5.06 5.18 11.04
CA GLU A 406 5.69 5.78 9.86
C GLU A 406 4.65 6.46 8.95
N MET A 407 3.46 5.88 8.78
CA MET A 407 2.37 6.52 8.05
C MET A 407 1.83 7.77 8.79
N GLU A 408 1.83 7.75 10.11
CA GLU A 408 1.35 8.87 10.94
C GLU A 408 2.30 10.06 10.89
N LYS A 409 3.60 9.84 10.76
CA LYS A 409 4.63 10.89 10.62
C LYS A 409 4.56 11.65 9.29
N VAL A 410 3.97 11.07 8.26
CA VAL A 410 3.88 11.72 6.93
C VAL A 410 2.76 12.74 6.92
N ASP A 411 3.10 14.03 6.87
CA ASP A 411 2.14 15.13 6.73
C ASP A 411 1.64 15.25 5.28
N MET A 412 0.35 15.07 5.08
CA MET A 412 -0.35 15.17 3.79
C MET A 412 -1.07 16.52 3.61
N GLY A 413 -0.68 17.53 4.39
CA GLY A 413 -1.27 18.87 4.37
C GLY A 413 -2.26 19.10 5.50
N GLY A 414 -1.76 18.99 6.74
CA GLY A 414 -2.53 19.19 7.96
C GLY A 414 -3.27 17.93 8.45
N HIS A 415 -2.98 16.78 7.85
CA HIS A 415 -3.39 15.46 8.30
C HIS A 415 -2.32 14.44 7.90
N SER A 416 -2.31 13.28 8.56
CA SER A 416 -1.32 12.23 8.28
C SER A 416 -1.69 11.39 7.05
N LEU A 417 -0.71 10.67 6.50
CA LEU A 417 -0.97 9.65 5.48
C LEU A 417 -1.94 8.59 6.00
N LEU A 418 -1.87 8.26 7.29
CA LEU A 418 -2.77 7.30 7.93
C LEU A 418 -4.23 7.80 7.95
N ASP A 419 -4.47 9.11 8.12
CA ASP A 419 -5.82 9.69 8.13
C ASP A 419 -6.57 9.52 6.82
N GLU A 420 -5.88 9.45 5.67
CA GLU A 420 -6.51 9.22 4.36
C GLU A 420 -6.42 7.76 3.88
N SER A 421 -5.88 6.88 4.72
CA SER A 421 -5.63 5.48 4.40
C SER A 421 -6.60 4.53 5.08
N VAL A 422 -6.76 3.34 4.47
CA VAL A 422 -7.32 2.15 5.10
C VAL A 422 -6.24 1.07 5.05
N VAL A 423 -5.79 0.62 6.21
CA VAL A 423 -4.82 -0.46 6.37
C VAL A 423 -5.55 -1.69 6.88
N PHE A 424 -5.51 -2.79 6.13
CA PHE A 424 -6.11 -4.07 6.49
C PHE A 424 -5.02 -5.07 6.88
N PHE A 425 -5.03 -5.50 8.13
CA PHE A 425 -4.10 -6.48 8.69
C PHE A 425 -4.82 -7.79 9.00
N GLY A 426 -4.24 -8.93 8.60
CA GLY A 426 -4.85 -10.23 8.82
C GLY A 426 -3.98 -11.42 8.43
N SER A 427 -4.58 -12.59 8.51
CA SER A 427 -3.96 -13.89 8.25
C SER A 427 -4.92 -14.79 7.48
N GLU A 428 -4.39 -15.92 6.96
CA GLU A 428 -5.14 -16.92 6.18
C GLU A 428 -5.94 -17.90 7.04
N ILE A 429 -5.60 -18.01 8.31
CA ILE A 429 -6.27 -18.86 9.31
C ILE A 429 -6.41 -18.09 10.62
N SER A 430 -7.23 -18.56 11.55
CA SER A 430 -7.31 -18.02 12.90
C SER A 430 -6.51 -18.85 13.90
N ASP A 431 -6.84 -20.11 14.07
CA ASP A 431 -6.14 -21.01 14.99
C ASP A 431 -5.08 -21.83 14.24
N PRO A 432 -3.80 -21.69 14.62
CA PRO A 432 -2.70 -22.38 13.95
C PRO A 432 -2.78 -23.91 14.03
N ALA A 433 -3.23 -24.46 15.17
CA ALA A 433 -3.22 -25.89 15.40
C ALA A 433 -4.25 -26.63 14.56
N THR A 434 -5.40 -26.00 14.30
CA THR A 434 -6.54 -26.61 13.60
C THR A 434 -6.77 -26.06 12.21
N HIS A 435 -5.98 -25.06 11.79
CA HIS A 435 -6.16 -24.28 10.55
C HIS A 435 -7.58 -23.71 10.43
N ALA A 436 -8.13 -23.26 11.55
CA ALA A 436 -9.48 -22.74 11.58
C ALA A 436 -9.62 -21.49 10.73
N LYS A 437 -10.77 -21.33 10.11
CA LYS A 437 -11.18 -20.17 9.30
C LYS A 437 -12.44 -19.53 9.89
N LYS A 438 -12.64 -19.75 11.18
CA LYS A 438 -13.69 -19.14 11.98
C LYS A 438 -13.07 -18.12 12.89
N ASP A 439 -13.82 -17.04 13.15
CA ASP A 439 -13.37 -16.05 14.12
C ASP A 439 -12.00 -15.47 13.78
N MET A 440 -11.88 -14.94 12.56
CA MET A 440 -10.62 -14.49 11.97
C MET A 440 -10.05 -13.26 12.68
N PRO A 441 -8.71 -13.20 12.87
CA PRO A 441 -8.03 -12.07 13.53
C PRO A 441 -7.85 -10.90 12.56
N PHE A 442 -8.89 -10.10 12.36
CA PHE A 442 -8.84 -8.97 11.45
C PHE A 442 -8.74 -7.62 12.17
N LEU A 443 -7.91 -6.75 11.62
CA LEU A 443 -7.70 -5.41 12.11
C LEU A 443 -7.74 -4.44 10.95
N LEU A 444 -8.46 -3.33 11.09
CA LEU A 444 -8.34 -2.16 10.22
C LEU A 444 -7.67 -1.04 10.99
N ALA A 445 -6.93 -0.20 10.27
CA ALA A 445 -6.36 1.02 10.84
C ALA A 445 -6.49 2.19 9.85
N GLY A 446 -6.47 3.41 10.40
CA GLY A 446 -6.55 4.65 9.64
C GLY A 446 -7.87 5.38 9.77
N GLY A 447 -8.09 6.40 8.92
CA GLY A 447 -9.29 7.25 8.92
C GLY A 447 -9.92 7.40 7.54
N GLY A 448 -9.39 6.73 6.53
CA GLY A 448 -9.83 6.88 5.15
C GLY A 448 -11.28 6.47 4.92
N GLY A 449 -12.01 7.23 4.11
CA GLY A 449 -13.38 6.92 3.73
C GLY A 449 -14.41 7.02 4.87
N GLY A 450 -14.04 7.63 6.00
CA GLY A 450 -14.90 7.72 7.18
C GLY A 450 -14.87 6.47 8.06
N LEU A 451 -13.83 5.65 7.96
CA LEU A 451 -13.60 4.53 8.87
C LEU A 451 -13.57 5.02 10.32
N ARG A 452 -14.43 4.47 11.16
CA ARG A 452 -14.51 4.83 12.57
C ARG A 452 -13.61 3.92 13.40
N ALA A 453 -12.38 4.36 13.63
CA ALA A 453 -11.39 3.69 14.46
C ALA A 453 -11.63 3.90 15.98
N GLY A 454 -10.70 3.41 16.82
CA GLY A 454 -10.78 3.45 18.28
C GLY A 454 -11.80 2.47 18.85
N ARG A 455 -12.09 1.36 18.16
CA ARG A 455 -13.17 0.43 18.52
C ARG A 455 -12.80 -1.04 18.37
N TRP A 456 -13.47 -1.86 19.15
CA TRP A 456 -13.50 -3.30 19.00
C TRP A 456 -14.94 -3.74 18.69
N VAL A 457 -15.18 -4.18 17.45
CA VAL A 457 -16.49 -4.57 16.96
C VAL A 457 -16.59 -6.07 16.76
N GLN A 458 -17.74 -6.64 17.11
CA GLN A 458 -17.98 -8.08 17.05
C GLN A 458 -19.08 -8.40 16.04
N TYR A 459 -18.80 -9.34 15.16
CA TYR A 459 -19.74 -9.83 14.14
C TYR A 459 -19.82 -11.36 14.17
N PRO A 460 -20.44 -11.96 15.20
CA PRO A 460 -20.40 -13.40 15.40
C PRO A 460 -20.85 -14.19 14.18
N SER A 461 -19.92 -14.98 13.63
CA SER A 461 -20.16 -15.88 12.50
C SER A 461 -20.64 -15.22 11.21
N LEU A 462 -20.50 -13.90 11.05
CA LEU A 462 -20.73 -13.30 9.73
C LEU A 462 -19.60 -13.63 8.76
N PRO A 463 -19.89 -13.71 7.46
CA PRO A 463 -18.85 -13.96 6.46
C PRO A 463 -17.89 -12.77 6.35
N HIS A 464 -16.57 -13.03 6.26
CA HIS A 464 -15.57 -11.98 6.02
C HIS A 464 -15.75 -11.26 4.67
N ASN A 465 -16.43 -11.86 3.71
CA ASN A 465 -16.84 -11.22 2.46
C ASN A 465 -17.55 -9.89 2.71
N ASN A 466 -18.32 -9.79 3.79
CA ASN A 466 -19.01 -8.57 4.19
C ASN A 466 -18.02 -7.46 4.58
N LEU A 467 -16.91 -7.81 5.22
CA LEU A 467 -15.82 -6.87 5.50
C LEU A 467 -15.17 -6.38 4.20
N LEU A 468 -14.91 -7.28 3.25
CA LEU A 468 -14.34 -6.91 1.95
C LEU A 468 -15.24 -5.93 1.19
N VAL A 469 -16.57 -6.15 1.21
CA VAL A 469 -17.54 -5.18 0.65
C VAL A 469 -17.45 -3.84 1.37
N SER A 470 -17.39 -3.86 2.71
CA SER A 470 -17.29 -2.62 3.49
C SER A 470 -16.02 -1.85 3.20
N ILE A 471 -14.89 -2.54 3.06
CA ILE A 471 -13.63 -1.91 2.65
C ILE A 471 -13.78 -1.27 1.26
N LEU A 472 -14.35 -1.98 0.28
CA LEU A 472 -14.59 -1.42 -1.06
C LEU A 472 -15.47 -0.16 -1.01
N ASN A 473 -16.50 -0.16 -0.13
CA ASN A 473 -17.37 1.00 0.03
C ASN A 473 -16.62 2.22 0.60
N LEU A 474 -15.61 2.05 1.47
CA LEU A 474 -14.75 3.15 1.94
C LEU A 474 -14.02 3.85 0.78
N PHE A 475 -13.79 3.15 -0.32
CA PHE A 475 -13.20 3.69 -1.56
C PHE A 475 -14.23 4.20 -2.56
N GLY A 476 -15.49 4.33 -2.14
CA GLY A 476 -16.57 4.82 -2.99
C GLY A 476 -17.07 3.80 -4.03
N ASP A 477 -16.79 2.52 -3.84
CA ASP A 477 -17.39 1.45 -4.64
C ASP A 477 -18.79 1.13 -4.09
N PRO A 478 -19.85 1.27 -4.87
CA PRO A 478 -21.23 1.12 -4.36
C PRO A 478 -21.71 -0.33 -4.31
N ARG A 479 -20.84 -1.29 -4.62
CA ARG A 479 -21.26 -2.70 -4.64
C ARG A 479 -21.70 -3.17 -3.26
N THR A 480 -22.68 -4.06 -3.26
CA THR A 480 -23.22 -4.67 -2.05
C THR A 480 -22.78 -6.12 -1.87
N ARG A 481 -22.06 -6.70 -2.84
CA ARG A 481 -21.55 -8.05 -2.81
C ARG A 481 -20.17 -8.16 -3.45
N PHE A 482 -19.32 -9.02 -2.91
CA PHE A 482 -17.99 -9.30 -3.42
C PHE A 482 -17.54 -10.73 -3.10
N GLY A 483 -16.75 -11.32 -3.99
CA GLY A 483 -16.29 -12.70 -3.88
C GLY A 483 -17.42 -13.70 -4.07
N SER A 484 -17.45 -14.75 -3.27
CA SER A 484 -18.48 -15.79 -3.32
C SER A 484 -19.84 -15.23 -2.89
N LEU A 485 -20.78 -15.16 -3.82
CA LEU A 485 -22.12 -14.62 -3.58
C LEU A 485 -22.91 -15.44 -2.55
N GLU A 486 -22.63 -16.74 -2.45
CA GLU A 486 -23.19 -17.64 -1.42
C GLU A 486 -22.80 -17.19 -0.01
N HIS A 487 -21.60 -16.64 0.14
CA HIS A 487 -21.03 -16.23 1.41
C HIS A 487 -20.96 -14.73 1.61
N CYS A 488 -21.69 -13.94 0.82
CA CYS A 488 -21.72 -12.50 0.94
C CYS A 488 -23.16 -12.00 1.12
N THR A 489 -23.48 -11.47 2.29
CA THR A 489 -24.82 -10.98 2.62
C THR A 489 -24.96 -9.46 2.54
N GLY A 490 -23.88 -8.74 2.26
CA GLY A 490 -23.83 -7.28 2.17
C GLY A 490 -22.71 -6.68 3.02
N PRO A 491 -22.55 -5.35 3.03
CA PRO A 491 -21.55 -4.71 3.87
C PRO A 491 -21.87 -4.91 5.36
N LEU A 492 -20.82 -4.84 6.19
CA LEU A 492 -20.97 -4.80 7.65
C LEU A 492 -21.62 -3.48 8.06
N THR A 493 -22.48 -3.51 9.05
CA THR A 493 -23.03 -2.32 9.69
C THR A 493 -22.00 -1.73 10.66
N ASN A 494 -22.08 -0.42 10.91
CA ASN A 494 -21.29 0.24 11.95
C ASN A 494 -19.75 0.30 11.70
N LEU A 495 -19.29 0.25 10.44
CA LEU A 495 -17.89 0.47 10.12
C LEU A 495 -17.54 1.96 9.95
N THR A 496 -18.49 2.73 9.44
CA THR A 496 -18.41 4.18 9.18
C THR A 496 -19.32 4.95 10.12
#